data_6c1dbddbb33f7d4b35f083226efa58b1
#
_entry.id   6c1dbddbb33f7d4b35f083226efa58b1
#
_cell.length_a   1.000
_cell.length_b   1.000
_cell.length_c   1.000
_cell.angle_alpha   90.00
_cell.angle_beta   90.00
_cell.angle_gamma   90.00
#
_symmetry.space_group_name_H-M   'P 1'
#
loop_
_entity.id
_entity.type
_entity.pdbx_description
1 polymer ?
#
loop_
_entity_poly.entity_id
_entity_poly.type
_entity_poly.pdbx_seq_one_letter_code
_entity_poly.pdbx_strand_id
1 'polypeptide(L)'
;DLEFRTLLSRVLGSARPATPKPQPEPMGDLFAQLEEREEVDTPEVSALPKLSIEVLDRSSLPAFLARAEEAKTLALDTETTGIDPLTAGLVAITFALDAEKTYYLDVPADAEEARSLLQELSPLFAREGLLKVGQNLKYDLQVLRSYGVEVAGPFFDTMIAHYLLYPDMRHGLDELAEKFLGYR
;
A
#
# COMPACT_ATOMS: atom_id res chain seq x y z
N ASP A 1 8.68 20.72 -17.59
CA ASP A 1 10.08 20.70 -18.10
C ASP A 1 10.99 20.23 -16.98
N LEU A 2 11.40 18.96 -17.04
CA LEU A 2 12.42 18.42 -16.13
C LEU A 2 13.79 18.99 -16.58
N GLU A 3 14.29 19.96 -15.84
CA GLU A 3 15.56 20.60 -16.16
C GLU A 3 16.76 19.71 -15.76
N PHE A 4 17.24 18.89 -16.66
CA PHE A 4 18.48 18.11 -16.49
C PHE A 4 19.76 18.93 -16.74
N ARG A 5 19.77 20.20 -16.35
CA ARG A 5 20.92 21.12 -16.61
C ARG A 5 22.23 20.61 -16.02
N THR A 6 22.18 19.98 -14.85
CA THR A 6 23.38 19.44 -14.19
C THR A 6 23.93 18.17 -14.89
N LEU A 7 23.07 17.39 -15.50
CA LEU A 7 23.46 16.20 -16.27
C LEU A 7 24.04 16.61 -17.62
N LEU A 8 23.44 17.61 -18.25
CA LEU A 8 23.88 18.14 -19.55
C LEU A 8 25.30 18.71 -19.48
N SER A 9 25.64 19.45 -18.40
CA SER A 9 26.99 19.99 -18.20
C SER A 9 28.06 18.93 -17.96
N ARG A 10 27.70 17.80 -17.34
CA ARG A 10 28.59 16.67 -17.12
C ARG A 10 28.86 15.86 -18.41
N VAL A 11 27.88 15.78 -19.29
CA VAL A 11 27.97 14.99 -20.52
C VAL A 11 28.61 15.77 -21.66
N LEU A 12 28.40 17.08 -21.77
CA LEU A 12 28.83 17.89 -22.89
C LEU A 12 30.14 18.67 -22.67
N GLY A 13 30.73 18.63 -21.47
CA GLY A 13 32.12 19.13 -21.22
C GLY A 13 32.37 20.57 -21.60
N SER A 14 31.37 21.45 -21.71
CA SER A 14 31.55 22.84 -22.13
C SER A 14 31.48 23.81 -20.95
N ALA A 15 32.64 24.39 -20.62
CA ALA A 15 32.70 25.57 -19.76
C ALA A 15 32.00 26.75 -20.45
N ARG A 16 30.87 27.20 -19.91
CA ARG A 16 30.25 28.48 -20.27
C ARG A 16 30.66 29.53 -19.26
N PRO A 17 30.98 30.77 -19.69
CA PRO A 17 31.28 31.86 -18.76
C PRO A 17 30.05 32.16 -17.87
N ALA A 18 30.32 32.41 -16.60
CA ALA A 18 29.31 32.73 -15.60
C ALA A 18 28.56 34.00 -15.95
N THR A 19 27.29 33.90 -16.29
CA THR A 19 26.37 35.03 -16.25
C THR A 19 26.00 35.31 -14.79
N PRO A 20 25.91 36.58 -14.38
CA PRO A 20 25.51 36.94 -13.02
C PRO A 20 24.12 36.35 -12.72
N LYS A 21 24.00 35.64 -11.61
CA LYS A 21 22.73 35.13 -11.12
C LYS A 21 21.79 36.35 -10.87
N PRO A 22 20.58 36.35 -11.42
CA PRO A 22 19.56 37.24 -10.91
C PRO A 22 19.36 36.91 -9.42
N GLN A 23 19.37 37.93 -8.58
CA GLN A 23 18.98 37.80 -7.19
C GLN A 23 17.53 37.28 -7.17
N PRO A 24 17.22 36.25 -6.35
CA PRO A 24 15.83 35.84 -6.21
C PRO A 24 15.06 37.06 -5.64
N GLU A 25 14.07 37.51 -6.34
CA GLU A 25 13.04 38.33 -5.73
C GLU A 25 12.44 37.53 -4.57
N PRO A 26 12.11 38.18 -3.46
CA PRO A 26 11.47 37.47 -2.37
C PRO A 26 10.17 36.90 -2.90
N MET A 27 10.13 35.59 -3.13
CA MET A 27 8.89 34.84 -3.31
C MET A 27 8.17 34.85 -1.96
N GLY A 28 7.64 36.05 -1.66
CA GLY A 28 6.83 36.25 -0.49
C GLY A 28 5.57 35.41 -0.63
N ASP A 29 5.23 34.76 0.44
CA ASP A 29 3.88 34.41 0.84
C ASP A 29 3.17 33.22 0.19
N LEU A 30 3.69 32.59 -0.85
CA LEU A 30 3.00 31.41 -1.37
C LEU A 30 3.21 30.18 -0.47
N PHE A 31 4.36 30.08 0.19
CA PHE A 31 4.63 29.00 1.13
C PHE A 31 4.11 29.30 2.55
N ALA A 32 4.03 30.55 2.95
CA ALA A 32 3.40 30.92 4.21
C ALA A 32 1.89 30.60 4.21
N GLN A 33 1.21 30.70 3.06
CA GLN A 33 -0.19 30.28 2.91
C GLN A 33 -0.35 28.74 2.87
N LEU A 34 0.74 27.98 2.70
CA LEU A 34 0.72 26.51 2.77
C LEU A 34 1.02 26.00 4.19
N GLU A 35 1.69 26.83 5.03
CA GLU A 35 1.92 26.51 6.43
C GLU A 35 0.67 26.72 7.32
N GLU A 36 -0.31 27.53 6.87
CA GLU A 36 -1.64 27.62 7.48
C GLU A 36 -2.61 26.51 6.99
N ARG A 37 -2.15 25.48 6.31
CA ARG A 37 -2.94 24.25 6.22
C ARG A 37 -3.02 23.68 7.62
N GLU A 38 -4.20 23.88 8.18
CA GLU A 38 -4.74 23.33 9.40
C GLU A 38 -3.97 22.04 9.78
N GLU A 39 -3.39 22.04 10.99
CA GLU A 39 -3.10 20.77 11.66
C GLU A 39 -4.34 19.93 11.41
N VAL A 40 -4.19 18.90 10.57
CA VAL A 40 -5.26 17.92 10.36
C VAL A 40 -5.57 17.45 11.76
N ASP A 41 -6.73 17.88 12.24
CA ASP A 41 -7.26 17.48 13.53
C ASP A 41 -7.24 15.94 13.50
N THR A 42 -6.16 15.39 14.06
CA THR A 42 -6.04 13.93 14.15
C THR A 42 -7.20 13.55 15.04
N PRO A 43 -8.20 12.82 14.52
CA PRO A 43 -9.35 12.49 15.32
C PRO A 43 -8.84 11.88 16.63
N GLU A 44 -9.32 12.39 17.77
CA GLU A 44 -9.03 11.75 19.06
C GLU A 44 -9.29 10.26 18.86
N VAL A 45 -8.21 9.47 18.88
CA VAL A 45 -8.31 8.03 18.65
C VAL A 45 -9.10 7.48 19.83
N SER A 46 -10.40 7.46 19.67
CA SER A 46 -11.32 6.65 20.46
C SER A 46 -10.72 5.25 20.52
N ALA A 47 -10.57 4.70 21.71
CA ALA A 47 -9.88 3.44 21.96
C ALA A 47 -10.10 2.45 20.80
N LEU A 48 -8.99 2.03 20.17
CA LEU A 48 -9.01 1.13 19.01
C LEU A 48 -9.94 -0.04 19.30
N PRO A 49 -10.80 -0.43 18.37
CA PRO A 49 -11.67 -1.57 18.56
C PRO A 49 -10.82 -2.79 18.90
N LYS A 50 -11.32 -3.65 19.79
CA LYS A 50 -10.63 -4.89 20.13
C LYS A 50 -10.62 -5.78 18.88
N LEU A 51 -9.52 -5.79 18.16
CA LEU A 51 -9.35 -6.61 16.95
C LEU A 51 -9.51 -8.09 17.30
N SER A 52 -10.31 -8.79 16.53
CA SER A 52 -10.41 -10.24 16.56
C SER A 52 -9.71 -10.82 15.34
N ILE A 53 -8.94 -11.90 15.55
CA ILE A 53 -8.27 -12.62 14.47
C ILE A 53 -8.95 -13.97 14.31
N GLU A 54 -9.38 -14.29 13.10
CA GLU A 54 -9.87 -15.60 12.71
C GLU A 54 -8.88 -16.25 11.75
N VAL A 55 -8.38 -17.43 12.14
CA VAL A 55 -7.55 -18.22 11.26
C VAL A 55 -8.46 -19.01 10.32
N LEU A 56 -8.27 -18.78 9.03
CA LEU A 56 -9.02 -19.46 7.98
C LEU A 56 -8.34 -20.79 7.63
N ASP A 57 -9.18 -21.78 7.37
CA ASP A 57 -8.82 -23.03 6.75
C ASP A 57 -9.78 -23.36 5.60
N ARG A 58 -9.56 -24.46 4.90
CA ARG A 58 -10.45 -24.85 3.80
C ARG A 58 -11.91 -25.05 4.21
N SER A 59 -12.19 -25.34 5.48
CA SER A 59 -13.56 -25.53 5.97
C SER A 59 -14.28 -24.20 6.25
N SER A 60 -13.55 -23.19 6.69
CA SER A 60 -14.07 -21.85 7.01
C SER A 60 -14.03 -20.89 5.81
N LEU A 61 -13.19 -21.19 4.79
CA LEU A 61 -13.04 -20.35 3.60
C LEU A 61 -14.36 -20.05 2.87
N PRO A 62 -15.30 -20.99 2.66
CA PRO A 62 -16.57 -20.66 2.03
C PRO A 62 -17.42 -19.65 2.79
N ALA A 63 -17.40 -19.68 4.12
CA ALA A 63 -18.11 -18.71 4.95
C ALA A 63 -17.47 -17.31 4.87
N PHE A 64 -16.14 -17.24 4.82
CA PHE A 64 -15.43 -16.00 4.58
C PHE A 64 -15.76 -15.42 3.20
N LEU A 65 -15.72 -16.24 2.13
CA LEU A 65 -16.04 -15.81 0.77
C LEU A 65 -17.47 -15.27 0.65
N ALA A 66 -18.44 -15.96 1.25
CA ALA A 66 -19.82 -15.50 1.29
C ALA A 66 -19.96 -14.14 1.99
N ARG A 67 -19.25 -13.92 3.10
CA ARG A 67 -19.20 -12.62 3.76
C ARG A 67 -18.52 -11.55 2.92
N ALA A 68 -17.45 -11.91 2.22
CA ALA A 68 -16.74 -11.01 1.35
C ALA A 68 -17.56 -10.58 0.12
N GLU A 69 -18.57 -11.37 -0.32
CA GLU A 69 -19.46 -10.99 -1.41
C GLU A 69 -20.26 -9.69 -1.11
N GLU A 70 -20.60 -9.46 0.15
CA GLU A 70 -21.33 -8.26 0.58
C GLU A 70 -20.40 -7.06 0.83
N ALA A 71 -19.09 -7.30 0.93
CA ALA A 71 -18.12 -6.26 1.24
C ALA A 71 -17.90 -5.31 0.05
N LYS A 72 -17.67 -4.03 0.36
CA LYS A 72 -17.28 -3.00 -0.61
C LYS A 72 -15.77 -2.78 -0.64
N THR A 73 -15.09 -3.17 0.42
CA THR A 73 -13.65 -3.01 0.63
C THR A 73 -13.05 -4.30 1.13
N LEU A 74 -11.88 -4.63 0.64
CA LEU A 74 -11.03 -5.72 1.08
C LEU A 74 -9.64 -5.17 1.33
N ALA A 75 -9.24 -5.05 2.60
CA ALA A 75 -7.83 -4.86 2.92
C ALA A 75 -7.13 -6.21 2.79
N LEU A 76 -5.95 -6.21 2.20
CA LEU A 76 -5.13 -7.41 2.04
C LEU A 76 -3.64 -7.08 2.22
N ASP A 77 -2.91 -8.05 2.76
CA ASP A 77 -1.47 -8.03 2.91
C ASP A 77 -0.92 -9.45 2.78
N THR A 78 0.29 -9.61 2.26
CA THR A 78 0.93 -10.91 2.04
C THR A 78 2.18 -11.07 2.91
N GLU A 79 2.26 -12.20 3.62
CA GLU A 79 3.46 -12.62 4.31
C GLU A 79 4.30 -13.52 3.40
N THR A 80 5.58 -13.20 3.28
CA THR A 80 6.46 -13.87 2.31
C THR A 80 7.83 -14.20 2.90
N THR A 81 8.56 -15.11 2.24
CA THR A 81 9.90 -15.53 2.66
C THR A 81 11.00 -14.52 2.32
N GLY A 82 10.70 -13.44 1.59
CA GLY A 82 11.70 -12.48 1.15
C GLY A 82 11.09 -11.20 0.58
N ILE A 83 11.94 -10.25 0.26
CA ILE A 83 11.53 -8.90 -0.20
C ILE A 83 11.39 -8.75 -1.72
N ASP A 84 11.85 -9.73 -2.50
CA ASP A 84 11.71 -9.75 -3.94
C ASP A 84 10.45 -10.53 -4.33
N PRO A 85 9.38 -9.86 -4.81
CA PRO A 85 8.10 -10.50 -5.08
C PRO A 85 8.14 -11.54 -6.20
N LEU A 86 9.22 -11.56 -7.02
CA LEU A 86 9.37 -12.53 -8.11
C LEU A 86 9.96 -13.86 -7.65
N THR A 87 10.65 -13.86 -6.52
CA THR A 87 11.36 -15.04 -5.99
C THR A 87 10.90 -15.45 -4.59
N ALA A 88 10.21 -14.57 -3.88
CA ALA A 88 9.68 -14.84 -2.55
C ALA A 88 8.54 -15.88 -2.60
N GLY A 89 8.60 -16.85 -1.70
CA GLY A 89 7.48 -17.76 -1.46
C GLY A 89 6.40 -17.07 -0.62
N LEU A 90 5.15 -17.27 -0.99
CA LEU A 90 4.01 -16.81 -0.19
C LEU A 90 3.81 -17.75 1.01
N VAL A 91 3.72 -17.18 2.21
CA VAL A 91 3.56 -17.89 3.47
C VAL A 91 2.15 -17.78 4.01
N ALA A 92 1.58 -16.58 3.96
CA ALA A 92 0.22 -16.34 4.41
C ALA A 92 -0.38 -15.13 3.69
N ILE A 93 -1.70 -14.99 3.80
CA ILE A 93 -2.43 -13.78 3.40
C ILE A 93 -3.31 -13.36 4.56
N THR A 94 -3.29 -12.06 4.87
CA THR A 94 -4.23 -11.46 5.80
C THR A 94 -5.29 -10.66 5.05
N PHE A 95 -6.50 -10.68 5.58
CA PHE A 95 -7.63 -9.95 5.03
C PHE A 95 -8.38 -9.20 6.12
N ALA A 96 -8.96 -8.05 5.77
CA ALA A 96 -9.98 -7.42 6.59
C ALA A 96 -11.10 -6.87 5.68
N LEU A 97 -12.34 -7.07 6.11
CA LEU A 97 -13.55 -6.57 5.44
C LEU A 97 -14.11 -5.35 6.16
N ASP A 98 -13.69 -5.15 7.40
CA ASP A 98 -14.06 -4.07 8.31
C ASP A 98 -12.89 -3.80 9.29
N ALA A 99 -13.05 -2.85 10.20
CA ALA A 99 -12.04 -2.47 11.18
C ALA A 99 -12.05 -3.34 12.46
N GLU A 100 -12.92 -4.33 12.56
CA GLU A 100 -13.13 -5.11 13.79
C GLU A 100 -12.51 -6.49 13.72
N LYS A 101 -12.39 -7.04 12.49
CA LYS A 101 -11.99 -8.44 12.30
C LYS A 101 -10.97 -8.60 11.19
N THR A 102 -9.88 -9.28 11.53
CA THR A 102 -8.84 -9.73 10.61
C THR A 102 -8.96 -11.23 10.38
N TYR A 103 -8.79 -11.66 9.16
CA TYR A 103 -8.71 -13.04 8.74
C TYR A 103 -7.29 -13.37 8.34
N TYR A 104 -6.78 -14.50 8.80
CA TYR A 104 -5.45 -14.97 8.49
C TYR A 104 -5.54 -16.34 7.80
N LEU A 105 -4.93 -16.47 6.63
CA LEU A 105 -4.92 -17.70 5.84
C LEU A 105 -3.49 -18.17 5.64
N ASP A 106 -3.13 -19.30 6.24
CA ASP A 106 -1.87 -19.98 5.95
C ASP A 106 -1.87 -20.51 4.50
N VAL A 107 -0.77 -20.29 3.80
CA VAL A 107 -0.57 -20.81 2.45
C VAL A 107 0.39 -22.00 2.51
N PRO A 108 0.02 -23.16 1.96
CA PRO A 108 0.88 -24.34 1.94
C PRO A 108 2.23 -24.06 1.29
N ALA A 109 3.30 -24.65 1.84
CA ALA A 109 4.65 -24.53 1.27
C ALA A 109 4.79 -25.27 -0.08
N ASP A 110 3.95 -26.28 -0.32
CA ASP A 110 3.88 -26.95 -1.61
C ASP A 110 3.22 -26.04 -2.65
N ALA A 111 3.89 -25.85 -3.78
CA ALA A 111 3.48 -24.90 -4.79
C ALA A 111 2.14 -25.27 -5.49
N GLU A 112 1.84 -26.54 -5.63
CA GLU A 112 0.59 -26.99 -6.27
C GLU A 112 -0.58 -26.82 -5.30
N GLU A 113 -0.38 -27.16 -4.03
CA GLU A 113 -1.39 -26.96 -2.98
C GLU A 113 -1.67 -25.46 -2.78
N ALA A 114 -0.62 -24.62 -2.80
CA ALA A 114 -0.74 -23.17 -2.72
C ALA A 114 -1.56 -22.61 -3.90
N ARG A 115 -1.24 -23.01 -5.13
CA ARG A 115 -2.01 -22.60 -6.31
C ARG A 115 -3.46 -23.06 -6.23
N SER A 116 -3.70 -24.29 -5.80
CA SER A 116 -5.07 -24.81 -5.62
C SER A 116 -5.86 -23.97 -4.62
N LEU A 117 -5.27 -23.64 -3.48
CA LEU A 117 -5.90 -22.78 -2.47
C LEU A 117 -6.19 -21.38 -3.01
N LEU A 118 -5.23 -20.77 -3.70
CA LEU A 118 -5.37 -19.43 -4.25
C LEU A 118 -6.38 -19.36 -5.39
N GLN A 119 -6.58 -20.44 -6.13
CA GLN A 119 -7.64 -20.51 -7.15
C GLN A 119 -9.05 -20.45 -6.52
N GLU A 120 -9.22 -20.95 -5.29
CA GLU A 120 -10.50 -20.81 -4.57
C GLU A 120 -10.80 -19.33 -4.23
N LEU A 121 -9.76 -18.48 -4.07
CA LEU A 121 -9.87 -17.03 -3.84
C LEU A 121 -9.99 -16.20 -5.13
N SER A 122 -9.74 -16.78 -6.30
CA SER A 122 -9.73 -16.05 -7.58
C SER A 122 -11.02 -15.27 -7.84
N PRO A 123 -12.23 -15.78 -7.54
CA PRO A 123 -13.46 -15.01 -7.73
C PRO A 123 -13.51 -13.73 -6.88
N LEU A 124 -12.98 -13.77 -5.65
CA LEU A 124 -12.87 -12.60 -4.77
C LEU A 124 -11.90 -11.57 -5.34
N PHE A 125 -10.74 -12.01 -5.79
CA PHE A 125 -9.72 -11.13 -6.34
C PHE A 125 -10.14 -10.51 -7.69
N ALA A 126 -10.86 -11.25 -8.53
CA ALA A 126 -11.33 -10.81 -9.83
C ALA A 126 -12.51 -9.81 -9.77
N ARG A 127 -13.11 -9.60 -8.59
CA ARG A 127 -14.30 -8.74 -8.47
C ARG A 127 -13.97 -7.26 -8.64
N GLU A 128 -14.37 -6.66 -9.76
CA GLU A 128 -14.11 -5.26 -10.11
C GLU A 128 -14.83 -4.24 -9.21
N GLY A 129 -15.95 -4.61 -8.62
CA GLY A 129 -16.70 -3.73 -7.69
C GLY A 129 -16.16 -3.69 -6.26
N LEU A 130 -15.13 -4.47 -5.94
CA LEU A 130 -14.51 -4.57 -4.62
C LEU A 130 -13.24 -3.72 -4.59
N LEU A 131 -13.21 -2.69 -3.75
CA LEU A 131 -12.01 -1.88 -3.53
C LEU A 131 -10.97 -2.69 -2.76
N LYS A 132 -9.82 -2.97 -3.37
CA LYS A 132 -8.68 -3.59 -2.70
C LYS A 132 -7.80 -2.52 -2.09
N VAL A 133 -7.51 -2.65 -0.80
CA VAL A 133 -6.71 -1.71 -0.02
C VAL A 133 -5.48 -2.43 0.52
N GLY A 134 -4.33 -1.79 0.48
CA GLY A 134 -3.10 -2.34 1.06
C GLY A 134 -2.01 -1.28 1.18
N GLN A 135 -0.92 -1.65 1.82
CA GLN A 135 0.27 -0.82 1.98
C GLN A 135 1.37 -1.32 1.04
N ASN A 136 1.80 -0.51 0.07
CA ASN A 136 2.69 -0.97 -1.00
C ASN A 136 2.11 -2.14 -1.81
N LEU A 137 0.82 -2.04 -2.10
CA LEU A 137 -0.01 -3.08 -2.71
C LEU A 137 0.59 -3.69 -3.99
N LYS A 138 1.44 -2.93 -4.68
CA LYS A 138 2.16 -3.42 -5.86
C LYS A 138 2.97 -4.69 -5.56
N TYR A 139 3.55 -4.80 -4.37
CA TYR A 139 4.30 -5.98 -3.96
C TYR A 139 3.38 -7.20 -3.88
N ASP A 140 2.27 -7.09 -3.17
CA ASP A 140 1.29 -8.16 -2.96
C ASP A 140 0.69 -8.65 -4.28
N LEU A 141 0.34 -7.71 -5.16
CA LEU A 141 -0.17 -8.04 -6.49
C LEU A 141 0.83 -8.82 -7.33
N GLN A 142 2.14 -8.52 -7.22
CA GLN A 142 3.18 -9.26 -7.93
C GLN A 142 3.39 -10.66 -7.34
N VAL A 143 3.36 -10.79 -6.01
CA VAL A 143 3.43 -12.08 -5.32
C VAL A 143 2.24 -12.96 -5.75
N LEU A 144 1.01 -12.47 -5.65
CA LEU A 144 -0.18 -13.22 -6.07
C LEU A 144 -0.13 -13.63 -7.54
N ARG A 145 0.35 -12.73 -8.40
CA ARG A 145 0.52 -13.02 -9.83
C ARG A 145 1.52 -14.13 -10.11
N SER A 146 2.58 -14.29 -9.31
CA SER A 146 3.53 -15.41 -9.45
C SER A 146 2.91 -16.78 -9.21
N TYR A 147 1.79 -16.83 -8.48
CA TYR A 147 0.95 -18.01 -8.27
C TYR A 147 -0.18 -18.15 -9.29
N GLY A 148 -0.24 -17.27 -10.30
CA GLY A 148 -1.27 -17.31 -11.34
C GLY A 148 -2.59 -16.66 -10.95
N VAL A 149 -2.62 -15.84 -9.89
CA VAL A 149 -3.80 -15.10 -9.45
C VAL A 149 -3.73 -13.67 -9.98
N GLU A 150 -4.76 -13.28 -10.72
CA GLU A 150 -4.95 -11.88 -11.15
C GLU A 150 -5.93 -11.18 -10.23
N VAL A 151 -5.53 -10.01 -9.76
CA VAL A 151 -6.36 -9.17 -8.87
C VAL A 151 -6.87 -7.98 -9.67
N ALA A 152 -8.20 -7.87 -9.81
CA ALA A 152 -8.82 -6.74 -10.48
C ALA A 152 -9.01 -5.55 -9.51
N GLY A 153 -8.88 -4.31 -10.04
CA GLY A 153 -9.18 -3.08 -9.28
C GLY A 153 -10.66 -2.87 -9.02
N PRO A 154 -11.03 -1.77 -8.35
CA PRO A 154 -10.18 -0.62 -7.99
C PRO A 154 -9.21 -0.92 -6.85
N PHE A 155 -8.12 -0.13 -6.80
CA PHE A 155 -7.06 -0.25 -5.81
C PHE A 155 -6.87 1.05 -5.02
N PHE A 156 -6.57 0.93 -3.73
CA PHE A 156 -6.15 2.03 -2.89
C PHE A 156 -4.89 1.62 -2.12
N ASP A 157 -3.76 2.25 -2.45
CA ASP A 157 -2.49 2.02 -1.78
C ASP A 157 -2.25 3.12 -0.75
N THR A 158 -2.22 2.75 0.52
CA THR A 158 -2.05 3.70 1.64
C THR A 158 -0.68 4.36 1.63
N MET A 159 0.37 3.66 1.20
CA MET A 159 1.71 4.23 1.07
C MET A 159 1.76 5.30 -0.02
N ILE A 160 1.18 5.03 -1.19
CA ILE A 160 1.12 5.99 -2.29
C ILE A 160 0.26 7.20 -1.90
N ALA A 161 -0.89 6.96 -1.28
CA ALA A 161 -1.77 8.04 -0.81
C ALA A 161 -1.04 8.97 0.17
N HIS A 162 -0.33 8.40 1.15
CA HIS A 162 0.45 9.20 2.10
C HIS A 162 1.62 9.92 1.41
N TYR A 163 2.30 9.28 0.46
CA TYR A 163 3.38 9.92 -0.30
C TYR A 163 2.90 11.15 -1.08
N LEU A 164 1.69 11.09 -1.64
CA LEU A 164 1.12 12.23 -2.37
C LEU A 164 0.74 13.40 -1.45
N LEU A 165 0.34 13.10 -0.21
CA LEU A 165 -0.05 14.13 0.77
C LEU A 165 1.16 14.70 1.53
N TYR A 166 2.16 13.88 1.83
CA TYR A 166 3.30 14.20 2.68
C TYR A 166 4.61 13.66 2.10
N PRO A 167 5.10 14.20 0.95
CA PRO A 167 6.22 13.62 0.20
C PRO A 167 7.54 13.58 0.96
N ASP A 168 7.72 14.46 1.94
CA ASP A 168 8.97 14.58 2.73
C ASP A 168 8.98 13.71 3.99
N MET A 169 7.91 12.92 4.23
CA MET A 169 7.78 12.07 5.40
C MET A 169 8.16 10.62 5.09
N ARG A 170 8.32 9.82 6.14
CA ARG A 170 8.43 8.37 6.01
C ARG A 170 7.04 7.77 5.78
N HIS A 171 6.97 6.70 5.00
CA HIS A 171 5.72 6.09 4.56
C HIS A 171 5.57 4.63 5.03
N GLY A 172 6.35 4.24 6.06
CA GLY A 172 6.24 2.90 6.66
C GLY A 172 4.89 2.70 7.34
N LEU A 173 4.36 1.46 7.32
CA LEU A 173 3.07 1.16 7.91
C LEU A 173 3.04 1.46 9.41
N ASP A 174 4.12 1.13 10.13
CA ASP A 174 4.24 1.36 11.57
C ASP A 174 4.16 2.86 11.89
N GLU A 175 4.86 3.69 11.11
CA GLU A 175 4.86 5.15 11.27
C GLU A 175 3.49 5.75 10.98
N LEU A 176 2.78 5.23 9.97
CA LEU A 176 1.42 5.65 9.65
C LEU A 176 0.43 5.22 10.74
N ALA A 177 0.53 3.98 11.21
CA ALA A 177 -0.33 3.45 12.26
C ALA A 177 -0.13 4.22 13.57
N GLU A 178 1.11 4.52 13.94
CA GLU A 178 1.40 5.33 15.12
C GLU A 178 0.83 6.75 14.98
N LYS A 179 1.09 7.40 13.84
CA LYS A 179 0.72 8.79 13.63
C LYS A 179 -0.79 9.00 13.51
N PHE A 180 -1.48 8.16 12.74
CA PHE A 180 -2.90 8.37 12.41
C PHE A 180 -3.85 7.55 13.28
N LEU A 181 -3.39 6.45 13.86
CA LEU A 181 -4.22 5.55 14.67
C LEU A 181 -3.77 5.46 16.13
N GLY A 182 -2.63 6.06 16.49
CA GLY A 182 -2.05 5.93 17.84
C GLY A 182 -1.65 4.48 18.19
N TYR A 183 -1.50 3.61 17.18
CA TYR A 183 -1.17 2.20 17.35
C TYR A 183 0.36 2.01 17.39
N ARG A 184 0.86 1.30 18.45
CA ARG A 184 2.28 0.93 18.64
C ARG A 184 2.41 -0.56 18.84
#